data_5e16459e6dfae4885dafa0d2e842fcef
#
_entry.id   5e16459e6dfae4885dafa0d2e842fcef
#
_cell.length_a   1.000
_cell.length_b   1.000
_cell.length_c   1.000
_cell.angle_alpha   90.00
_cell.angle_beta   90.00
_cell.angle_gamma   90.00
#
_symmetry.space_group_name_H-M   'P 1'
#
loop_
_entity.id
_entity.type
_entity.pdbx_description
1 polymer ?
#
loop_
_entity_poly.entity_id
_entity_poly.type
_entity_poly.pdbx_seq_one_letter_code
_entity_poly.pdbx_strand_id
1 'polypeptide(L)'
;MNNTSKIASYFLFPCLLYCVIVMSFVLFRGDRSSSTSKSIQKVYKSVVGIHVIQNVDERYDFQSFWDDYMSKKTIENMGSGLVLSEDGYIVTNYHVIEKASKIFIKTYNGLQYEVDLNNVYVDKLTDIAVIKINVEDRLYIPNIGDSESLVVGEDVIALGNPLGLFNASNKLTATKGIISALNVGFGFNKSSGSVYQDMIQTDASINLGNSGGPLLNLNGEIIGLNTFVISGSDSRGSIGLNFAIPINRVISIYSDLRDKGFVDRQFNTGIKVREIDQVLSQYLRLNSTDGMLVVDVEKKSSGENAGIEIGDIILEVNKVEIKTLNDIERVINEDLLKTGDNLEL
;
A
#
# COMPACT_ATOMS: atom_id res chain seq x y z
N MET A 1 27.89 -60.49 52.11
CA MET A 1 28.08 -59.09 51.67
C MET A 1 28.11 -59.03 50.18
N ASN A 2 27.41 -58.14 49.53
CA ASN A 2 27.41 -57.70 48.12
C ASN A 2 26.28 -58.24 47.18
N ASN A 3 25.00 -58.07 47.60
CA ASN A 3 23.95 -58.10 46.59
C ASN A 3 23.22 -56.73 46.41
N THR A 4 23.46 -55.77 47.27
CA THR A 4 22.79 -54.42 47.20
C THR A 4 23.43 -53.50 46.18
N SER A 5 24.71 -53.66 45.82
CA SER A 5 25.43 -52.81 44.84
C SER A 5 25.05 -53.12 43.37
N LYS A 6 24.62 -54.35 43.05
CA LYS A 6 24.20 -54.73 41.70
C LYS A 6 22.79 -54.25 41.36
N ILE A 7 21.89 -54.21 42.34
CA ILE A 7 20.50 -53.75 42.14
C ILE A 7 20.48 -52.23 41.89
N ALA A 8 21.28 -51.42 42.57
CA ALA A 8 21.37 -49.99 42.37
C ALA A 8 21.86 -49.64 40.96
N SER A 9 22.78 -50.43 40.37
CA SER A 9 23.28 -50.22 39.01
C SER A 9 22.24 -50.47 37.92
N TYR A 10 21.33 -51.41 38.14
CA TYR A 10 20.27 -51.72 37.15
C TYR A 10 19.16 -50.65 37.07
N PHE A 11 18.96 -49.86 38.12
CA PHE A 11 17.96 -48.77 38.10
C PHE A 11 18.59 -47.40 37.77
N LEU A 12 19.84 -47.15 38.09
CA LEU A 12 20.49 -45.88 37.80
C LEU A 12 20.77 -45.68 36.31
N PHE A 13 21.11 -46.74 35.57
CA PHE A 13 21.45 -46.65 34.16
C PHE A 13 20.22 -46.32 33.26
N PRO A 14 19.05 -46.95 33.41
CA PRO A 14 17.86 -46.57 32.66
C PRO A 14 17.31 -45.20 33.06
N CYS A 15 17.41 -44.76 34.32
CA CYS A 15 17.03 -43.42 34.72
C CYS A 15 17.94 -42.34 34.12
N LEU A 16 19.27 -42.59 34.08
CA LEU A 16 20.22 -41.66 33.46
C LEU A 16 19.97 -41.59 31.95
N LEU A 17 19.73 -42.72 31.29
CA LEU A 17 19.43 -42.80 29.86
C LEU A 17 18.11 -42.09 29.54
N TYR A 18 17.08 -42.26 30.39
CA TYR A 18 15.82 -41.55 30.27
C TYR A 18 15.99 -40.04 30.45
N CYS A 19 16.76 -39.59 31.45
CA CYS A 19 17.07 -38.20 31.66
C CYS A 19 17.87 -37.58 30.49
N VAL A 20 18.82 -38.32 29.92
CA VAL A 20 19.58 -37.87 28.75
C VAL A 20 18.69 -37.80 27.52
N ILE A 21 17.79 -38.78 27.32
CA ILE A 21 16.83 -38.76 26.21
C ILE A 21 15.83 -37.62 26.39
N VAL A 22 15.27 -37.39 27.57
CA VAL A 22 14.37 -36.28 27.85
C VAL A 22 15.07 -34.94 27.72
N MET A 23 16.32 -34.84 28.25
CA MET A 23 17.11 -33.63 28.12
C MET A 23 17.56 -33.35 26.70
N SER A 24 17.89 -34.38 25.87
CA SER A 24 18.12 -34.21 24.44
C SER A 24 16.82 -33.87 23.72
N PHE A 25 15.66 -34.42 24.09
CA PHE A 25 14.36 -34.04 23.50
C PHE A 25 13.95 -32.60 23.87
N VAL A 26 14.31 -32.13 25.07
CA VAL A 26 14.11 -30.73 25.52
C VAL A 26 15.10 -29.78 24.86
N LEU A 27 16.37 -30.21 24.72
CA LEU A 27 17.41 -29.45 24.01
C LEU A 27 17.24 -29.45 22.49
N PHE A 28 16.66 -30.54 21.90
CA PHE A 28 16.29 -30.61 20.48
C PHE A 28 14.94 -29.98 20.16
N ARG A 29 14.15 -29.53 21.13
CA ARG A 29 13.14 -28.51 20.95
C ARG A 29 13.81 -27.15 20.81
N GLY A 30 14.84 -27.07 19.97
CA GLY A 30 15.41 -25.81 19.53
C GLY A 30 14.26 -24.90 19.08
N ASP A 31 14.36 -23.65 19.41
CA ASP A 31 13.43 -22.60 19.00
C ASP A 31 13.06 -22.81 17.51
N ARG A 32 11.89 -23.39 17.26
CA ARG A 32 11.38 -23.64 15.89
C ARG A 32 11.01 -22.35 15.19
N SER A 33 11.19 -21.20 15.82
CA SER A 33 10.94 -19.92 15.24
C SER A 33 12.02 -19.59 14.20
N SER A 34 11.65 -19.68 12.92
CA SER A 34 12.47 -19.18 11.82
C SER A 34 12.61 -17.65 11.91
N SER A 35 13.58 -17.05 11.21
CA SER A 35 13.66 -15.59 11.05
C SER A 35 12.32 -15.02 10.59
N THR A 36 11.67 -15.68 9.63
CA THR A 36 10.33 -15.35 9.12
C THR A 36 9.28 -15.29 10.25
N SER A 37 9.22 -16.31 11.13
CA SER A 37 8.22 -16.31 12.21
C SER A 37 8.49 -15.24 13.25
N LYS A 38 9.77 -14.94 13.54
CA LYS A 38 10.14 -13.84 14.43
C LYS A 38 9.76 -12.47 13.86
N SER A 39 9.97 -12.25 12.57
CA SER A 39 9.58 -11.02 11.88
C SER A 39 8.07 -10.81 11.92
N ILE A 40 7.28 -11.86 11.64
CA ILE A 40 5.82 -11.82 11.73
C ILE A 40 5.37 -11.44 13.14
N GLN A 41 5.97 -12.04 14.19
CA GLN A 41 5.62 -11.78 15.59
C GLN A 41 5.85 -10.32 16.01
N LYS A 42 6.82 -9.62 15.40
CA LYS A 42 7.07 -8.20 15.66
C LYS A 42 5.96 -7.29 15.12
N VAL A 43 5.27 -7.72 14.05
CA VAL A 43 4.39 -6.85 13.27
C VAL A 43 2.92 -7.24 13.41
N TYR A 44 2.58 -8.50 13.73
CA TYR A 44 1.20 -9.00 13.64
C TYR A 44 0.18 -8.19 14.46
N LYS A 45 0.61 -7.54 15.56
CA LYS A 45 -0.27 -6.71 16.41
C LYS A 45 -0.62 -5.37 15.77
N SER A 46 0.18 -4.94 14.80
CA SER A 46 -0.01 -3.68 14.06
C SER A 46 -0.88 -3.85 12.82
N VAL A 47 -1.23 -5.10 12.45
CA VAL A 47 -2.06 -5.38 11.28
C VAL A 47 -3.51 -5.52 11.71
N VAL A 48 -4.41 -4.86 11.00
CA VAL A 48 -5.85 -4.91 11.25
C VAL A 48 -6.58 -5.49 10.06
N GLY A 49 -7.72 -6.12 10.31
CA GLY A 49 -8.68 -6.48 9.27
C GLY A 49 -9.63 -5.32 9.01
N ILE A 50 -9.93 -5.08 7.73
CA ILE A 50 -10.91 -4.08 7.30
C ILE A 50 -12.06 -4.79 6.63
N HIS A 51 -13.26 -4.56 7.14
CA HIS A 51 -14.50 -5.05 6.57
C HIS A 51 -15.35 -3.87 6.11
N VAL A 52 -15.74 -3.89 4.85
CA VAL A 52 -16.45 -2.79 4.18
C VAL A 52 -17.79 -3.29 3.70
N ILE A 53 -18.82 -2.53 4.02
CA ILE A 53 -20.16 -2.72 3.49
C ILE A 53 -20.41 -1.64 2.45
N GLN A 54 -20.78 -2.05 1.24
CA GLN A 54 -21.17 -1.15 0.16
C GLN A 54 -22.68 -1.31 -0.11
N ASN A 55 -23.38 -0.19 -0.26
CA ASN A 55 -24.74 -0.22 -0.75
C ASN A 55 -24.68 -0.32 -2.28
N VAL A 56 -25.37 -1.29 -2.85
CA VAL A 56 -25.56 -1.37 -4.31
C VAL A 56 -26.67 -0.40 -4.68
N ASP A 57 -26.31 0.70 -5.32
CA ASP A 57 -27.29 1.54 -6.01
C ASP A 57 -27.82 0.78 -7.22
N GLU A 58 -29.02 0.23 -7.09
CA GLU A 58 -29.71 -0.40 -8.19
C GLU A 58 -30.17 0.67 -9.21
N ARG A 59 -29.63 0.60 -10.42
CA ARG A 59 -30.32 1.21 -11.57
C ARG A 59 -31.57 0.38 -11.79
N TYR A 60 -32.73 1.03 -11.57
CA TYR A 60 -34.06 0.45 -11.71
C TYR A 60 -34.22 -0.22 -13.07
N ASP A 61 -34.29 -1.56 -13.06
CA ASP A 61 -34.97 -2.30 -14.11
C ASP A 61 -36.32 -2.76 -13.53
N PHE A 62 -37.42 -2.36 -14.17
CA PHE A 62 -38.76 -2.53 -13.65
C PHE A 62 -39.20 -4.00 -13.49
N GLN A 63 -38.37 -4.95 -13.92
CA GLN A 63 -38.63 -6.39 -13.82
C GLN A 63 -38.12 -7.02 -12.53
N SER A 64 -37.28 -6.31 -11.75
CA SER A 64 -36.69 -6.79 -10.51
C SER A 64 -37.45 -6.38 -9.22
N PHE A 65 -38.55 -5.66 -9.34
CA PHE A 65 -39.31 -5.10 -8.20
C PHE A 65 -39.71 -6.15 -7.12
N TRP A 66 -39.92 -7.39 -7.51
CA TRP A 66 -40.28 -8.46 -6.58
C TRP A 66 -39.07 -9.20 -5.95
N ASP A 67 -37.94 -9.24 -6.66
CA ASP A 67 -36.68 -9.80 -6.13
C ASP A 67 -36.04 -8.83 -5.13
N ASP A 68 -36.29 -7.54 -5.28
CA ASP A 68 -35.72 -6.45 -4.49
C ASP A 68 -36.29 -6.34 -3.06
N TYR A 69 -37.53 -6.76 -2.86
CA TYR A 69 -38.16 -6.76 -1.52
C TYR A 69 -37.55 -7.81 -0.57
N MET A 70 -36.82 -8.80 -1.11
CA MET A 70 -36.28 -9.94 -0.33
C MET A 70 -34.77 -9.97 -0.22
N SER A 71 -34.01 -9.12 -0.93
CA SER A 71 -32.54 -9.11 -0.82
C SER A 71 -31.94 -7.71 -1.00
N LYS A 72 -31.70 -7.01 0.09
CA LYS A 72 -30.68 -5.93 0.07
C LYS A 72 -29.36 -6.59 -0.28
N LYS A 73 -28.95 -6.55 -1.54
CA LYS A 73 -27.61 -6.97 -1.96
C LYS A 73 -26.60 -6.00 -1.39
N THR A 74 -26.05 -6.31 -0.20
CA THR A 74 -24.85 -5.69 0.31
C THR A 74 -23.65 -6.42 -0.29
N ILE A 75 -22.75 -5.69 -0.92
CA ILE A 75 -21.44 -6.24 -1.29
C ILE A 75 -20.53 -6.04 -0.08
N GLU A 76 -19.94 -7.13 0.39
CA GLU A 76 -18.95 -7.11 1.45
C GLU A 76 -17.56 -7.21 0.84
N ASN A 77 -16.74 -6.19 1.02
CA ASN A 77 -15.33 -6.19 0.67
C ASN A 77 -14.49 -6.37 1.93
N MET A 78 -13.38 -7.07 1.80
CA MET A 78 -12.45 -7.30 2.89
C MET A 78 -11.04 -6.92 2.46
N GLY A 79 -10.33 -6.27 3.36
CA GLY A 79 -8.95 -5.87 3.20
C GLY A 79 -8.19 -5.89 4.52
N SER A 80 -7.02 -5.34 4.47
CA SER A 80 -6.13 -5.18 5.61
C SER A 80 -5.75 -3.72 5.80
N GLY A 81 -5.23 -3.40 6.98
CA GLY A 81 -4.65 -2.10 7.29
C GLY A 81 -3.44 -2.23 8.19
N LEU A 82 -2.64 -1.20 8.22
CA LEU A 82 -1.46 -1.07 9.06
C LEU A 82 -1.63 0.08 10.04
N VAL A 83 -1.46 -0.18 11.33
CA VAL A 83 -1.46 0.85 12.37
C VAL A 83 -0.21 1.68 12.26
N LEU A 84 -0.34 3.01 12.19
CA LEU A 84 0.77 3.96 12.12
C LEU A 84 0.86 4.89 13.33
N SER A 85 -0.13 4.87 14.24
CA SER A 85 -0.05 5.62 15.49
C SER A 85 -0.72 4.89 16.64
N GLU A 86 -0.24 5.12 17.87
CA GLU A 86 -0.81 4.53 19.08
C GLU A 86 -2.25 4.97 19.33
N ASP A 87 -2.63 6.15 18.88
CA ASP A 87 -3.94 6.75 19.09
C ASP A 87 -4.98 6.36 18.03
N GLY A 88 -4.63 5.48 17.07
CA GLY A 88 -5.60 4.83 16.19
C GLY A 88 -5.63 5.29 14.74
N TYR A 89 -4.56 5.89 14.20
CA TYR A 89 -4.43 6.08 12.77
C TYR A 89 -3.97 4.80 12.07
N ILE A 90 -4.70 4.43 11.02
CA ILE A 90 -4.51 3.20 10.25
C ILE A 90 -4.41 3.59 8.78
N VAL A 91 -3.42 3.05 8.07
CA VAL A 91 -3.31 3.19 6.62
C VAL A 91 -3.81 1.93 5.92
N THR A 92 -4.41 2.12 4.77
CA THR A 92 -4.86 1.06 3.86
C THR A 92 -4.87 1.57 2.42
N ASN A 93 -5.23 0.73 1.44
CA ASN A 93 -5.48 1.20 0.09
C ASN A 93 -6.86 1.88 -0.03
N TYR A 94 -6.94 2.91 -0.90
CA TYR A 94 -8.21 3.57 -1.19
C TYR A 94 -9.22 2.60 -1.81
N HIS A 95 -8.81 1.76 -2.77
CA HIS A 95 -9.71 0.80 -3.42
C HIS A 95 -10.35 -0.21 -2.45
N VAL A 96 -9.74 -0.47 -1.28
CA VAL A 96 -10.32 -1.34 -0.23
C VAL A 96 -11.58 -0.72 0.35
N ILE A 97 -11.60 0.60 0.50
CA ILE A 97 -12.70 1.34 1.16
C ILE A 97 -13.55 2.17 0.19
N GLU A 98 -13.24 2.10 -1.10
CA GLU A 98 -14.01 2.83 -2.13
C GLU A 98 -15.49 2.46 -2.06
N LYS A 99 -16.38 3.47 -2.15
CA LYS A 99 -17.85 3.31 -2.07
C LYS A 99 -18.38 2.69 -0.77
N ALA A 100 -17.58 2.73 0.30
CA ALA A 100 -18.01 2.23 1.60
C ALA A 100 -19.23 3.02 2.11
N SER A 101 -20.27 2.31 2.52
CA SER A 101 -21.34 2.86 3.35
C SER A 101 -21.08 2.67 4.85
N LYS A 102 -20.34 1.61 5.19
CA LYS A 102 -19.83 1.33 6.53
C LYS A 102 -18.47 0.68 6.45
N ILE A 103 -17.61 0.99 7.40
CA ILE A 103 -16.28 0.40 7.57
C ILE A 103 -16.15 -0.09 9.00
N PHE A 104 -15.67 -1.31 9.16
CA PHE A 104 -15.36 -1.92 10.45
C PHE A 104 -13.87 -2.30 10.47
N ILE A 105 -13.18 -1.92 11.53
CA ILE A 105 -11.80 -2.29 11.79
C ILE A 105 -11.76 -3.35 12.87
N LYS A 106 -11.08 -4.46 12.61
CA LYS A 106 -10.86 -5.51 13.59
C LYS A 106 -9.38 -5.61 13.93
N THR A 107 -9.03 -5.44 15.19
CA THR A 107 -7.67 -5.51 15.72
C THR A 107 -7.26 -6.93 16.09
N TYR A 108 -5.96 -7.17 16.29
CA TYR A 108 -5.40 -8.49 16.60
C TYR A 108 -5.98 -9.17 17.83
N ASN A 109 -6.44 -8.39 18.83
CA ASN A 109 -7.08 -8.87 20.06
C ASN A 109 -8.59 -9.13 19.90
N GLY A 110 -9.13 -8.98 18.68
CA GLY A 110 -10.51 -9.27 18.34
C GLY A 110 -11.48 -8.11 18.58
N LEU A 111 -11.01 -6.95 19.08
CA LEU A 111 -11.85 -5.76 19.21
C LEU A 111 -12.27 -5.25 17.84
N GLN A 112 -13.52 -4.82 17.73
CA GLN A 112 -14.09 -4.29 16.50
C GLN A 112 -14.53 -2.84 16.71
N TYR A 113 -14.18 -1.98 15.77
CA TYR A 113 -14.52 -0.56 15.77
C TYR A 113 -15.31 -0.23 14.51
N GLU A 114 -16.47 0.40 14.65
CA GLU A 114 -17.16 1.02 13.52
C GLU A 114 -16.51 2.39 13.27
N VAL A 115 -16.18 2.66 12.02
CA VAL A 115 -15.49 3.89 11.62
C VAL A 115 -16.50 4.98 11.33
N ASP A 116 -16.31 6.16 11.91
CA ASP A 116 -16.97 7.37 11.43
C ASP A 116 -16.35 7.79 10.09
N LEU A 117 -17.15 7.81 9.02
CA LEU A 117 -16.68 8.14 7.68
C LEU A 117 -16.09 9.57 7.57
N ASN A 118 -16.41 10.47 8.50
CA ASN A 118 -15.76 11.78 8.59
C ASN A 118 -14.29 11.69 9.04
N ASN A 119 -13.88 10.56 9.58
CA ASN A 119 -12.51 10.26 10.02
C ASN A 119 -11.75 9.40 8.98
N VAL A 120 -12.18 9.46 7.72
CA VAL A 120 -11.54 8.76 6.59
C VAL A 120 -10.98 9.79 5.64
N TYR A 121 -9.69 9.74 5.41
CA TYR A 121 -8.95 10.66 4.55
C TYR A 121 -8.34 9.87 3.40
N VAL A 122 -8.43 10.38 2.18
CA VAL A 122 -8.04 9.61 1.00
C VAL A 122 -7.17 10.42 0.05
N ASP A 123 -6.18 9.75 -0.54
CA ASP A 123 -5.50 10.19 -1.75
C ASP A 123 -5.74 9.15 -2.85
N LYS A 124 -6.73 9.42 -3.69
CA LYS A 124 -7.12 8.51 -4.76
C LYS A 124 -5.99 8.31 -5.77
N LEU A 125 -5.19 9.36 -6.02
CA LEU A 125 -4.12 9.30 -7.01
C LEU A 125 -3.06 8.26 -6.63
N THR A 126 -2.70 8.13 -5.35
CA THR A 126 -1.72 7.14 -4.87
C THR A 126 -2.34 5.83 -4.37
N ASP A 127 -3.67 5.70 -4.45
CA ASP A 127 -4.41 4.55 -3.89
C ASP A 127 -4.15 4.35 -2.38
N ILE A 128 -4.03 5.43 -1.62
CA ILE A 128 -3.80 5.40 -0.17
C ILE A 128 -4.99 6.03 0.57
N ALA A 129 -5.39 5.40 1.65
CA ALA A 129 -6.38 5.91 2.59
C ALA A 129 -5.87 5.84 4.02
N VAL A 130 -6.25 6.83 4.83
CA VAL A 130 -5.98 6.90 6.26
C VAL A 130 -7.29 6.92 7.01
N ILE A 131 -7.43 6.04 8.00
CA ILE A 131 -8.62 5.89 8.83
C ILE A 131 -8.22 6.20 10.27
N LYS A 132 -9.00 7.04 10.94
CA LYS A 132 -8.84 7.29 12.38
C LYS A 132 -9.95 6.58 13.14
N ILE A 133 -9.58 5.70 14.07
CA ILE A 133 -10.49 5.08 15.04
C ILE A 133 -10.24 5.61 16.45
N ASN A 134 -11.28 5.64 17.27
CA ASN A 134 -11.16 6.00 18.67
C ASN A 134 -10.88 4.73 19.48
N VAL A 135 -9.72 4.67 20.08
CA VAL A 135 -9.25 3.52 20.87
C VAL A 135 -9.15 3.89 22.34
N GLU A 136 -9.50 2.95 23.22
CA GLU A 136 -9.32 3.11 24.67
C GLU A 136 -7.88 2.78 25.08
N ASP A 137 -7.31 1.72 24.49
CA ASP A 137 -5.96 1.28 24.72
C ASP A 137 -5.06 1.66 23.52
N ARG A 138 -3.78 1.94 23.80
CA ARG A 138 -2.79 2.24 22.78
C ARG A 138 -2.60 1.07 21.82
N LEU A 139 -2.59 1.36 20.53
CA LEU A 139 -2.30 0.39 19.50
C LEU A 139 -0.79 0.16 19.34
N TYR A 140 -0.46 -0.98 18.76
CA TYR A 140 0.93 -1.36 18.50
C TYR A 140 1.42 -0.75 17.20
N ILE A 141 2.52 0.02 17.25
CA ILE A 141 3.16 0.60 16.07
C ILE A 141 4.28 -0.32 15.61
N PRO A 142 4.38 -0.67 14.32
CA PRO A 142 5.48 -1.45 13.78
C PRO A 142 6.72 -0.58 13.54
N ASN A 143 7.87 -1.22 13.38
CA ASN A 143 9.05 -0.54 12.86
C ASN A 143 8.87 -0.28 11.36
N ILE A 144 9.14 0.95 10.95
CA ILE A 144 9.14 1.38 9.56
C ILE A 144 10.57 1.24 9.03
N GLY A 145 10.72 0.57 7.90
CA GLY A 145 11.97 0.45 7.17
C GLY A 145 12.17 1.61 6.19
N ASP A 146 13.14 1.43 5.29
CA ASP A 146 13.45 2.38 4.24
C ASP A 146 13.33 1.70 2.87
N SER A 147 12.33 2.12 2.08
CA SER A 147 12.10 1.55 0.74
C SER A 147 13.11 2.00 -0.32
N GLU A 148 13.90 3.06 -0.07
CA GLU A 148 14.96 3.51 -0.98
C GLU A 148 16.20 2.61 -0.94
N SER A 149 16.39 1.88 0.18
CA SER A 149 17.56 1.02 0.39
C SER A 149 17.38 -0.41 -0.08
N LEU A 150 16.23 -0.76 -0.65
CA LEU A 150 15.86 -2.12 -1.03
C LEU A 150 16.71 -2.64 -2.21
N VAL A 151 16.96 -3.96 -2.20
CA VAL A 151 17.70 -4.65 -3.26
C VAL A 151 16.88 -5.82 -3.80
N VAL A 152 16.91 -6.02 -5.12
CA VAL A 152 16.28 -7.19 -5.77
C VAL A 152 16.89 -8.49 -5.24
N GLY A 153 16.04 -9.44 -4.88
CA GLY A 153 16.43 -10.72 -4.29
C GLY A 153 16.32 -10.76 -2.75
N GLU A 154 16.05 -9.63 -2.08
CA GLU A 154 15.79 -9.65 -0.64
C GLU A 154 14.52 -10.44 -0.30
N ASP A 155 14.61 -11.24 0.76
CA ASP A 155 13.46 -11.97 1.31
C ASP A 155 12.41 -11.01 1.88
N VAL A 156 11.15 -11.19 1.49
CA VAL A 156 10.02 -10.40 1.98
C VAL A 156 8.85 -11.26 2.43
N ILE A 157 7.99 -10.69 3.28
CA ILE A 157 6.80 -11.35 3.81
C ILE A 157 5.62 -10.39 3.62
N ALA A 158 4.60 -10.81 2.88
CA ALA A 158 3.34 -10.09 2.81
C ALA A 158 2.38 -10.62 3.89
N LEU A 159 1.82 -9.70 4.69
CA LEU A 159 0.82 -10.01 5.71
C LEU A 159 -0.52 -9.42 5.33
N GLY A 160 -1.60 -10.10 5.78
CA GLY A 160 -2.94 -9.59 5.61
C GLY A 160 -4.00 -10.51 6.21
N ASN A 161 -5.25 -10.13 5.97
CA ASN A 161 -6.44 -10.84 6.43
C ASN A 161 -7.31 -11.28 5.23
N PRO A 162 -6.82 -12.19 4.36
CA PRO A 162 -7.57 -12.64 3.21
C PRO A 162 -8.88 -13.31 3.65
N LEU A 163 -9.96 -13.03 2.91
CA LEU A 163 -11.28 -13.64 3.13
C LEU A 163 -11.90 -13.39 4.52
N GLY A 164 -11.46 -12.35 5.24
CA GLY A 164 -12.00 -12.06 6.57
C GLY A 164 -11.74 -13.16 7.61
N LEU A 165 -10.69 -13.95 7.44
CA LEU A 165 -10.34 -15.06 8.34
C LEU A 165 -10.12 -14.63 9.80
N PHE A 166 -9.92 -13.33 10.06
CA PHE A 166 -10.01 -12.77 11.40
C PHE A 166 -11.32 -13.12 12.11
N ASN A 167 -12.43 -13.28 11.36
CA ASN A 167 -13.71 -13.68 11.94
C ASN A 167 -13.69 -15.14 12.40
N ALA A 168 -12.93 -16.01 11.73
CA ALA A 168 -12.89 -17.44 12.04
C ALA A 168 -11.77 -17.83 13.03
N SER A 169 -10.63 -17.13 13.03
CA SER A 169 -9.45 -17.58 13.77
C SER A 169 -8.64 -16.49 14.48
N ASN A 170 -8.95 -15.21 14.33
CA ASN A 170 -8.13 -14.08 14.77
C ASN A 170 -6.65 -14.18 14.31
N LYS A 171 -6.39 -14.80 13.15
CA LYS A 171 -5.05 -15.05 12.66
C LYS A 171 -4.85 -14.39 11.30
N LEU A 172 -3.69 -13.75 11.13
CA LEU A 172 -3.24 -13.23 9.85
C LEU A 172 -2.78 -14.37 8.94
N THR A 173 -2.88 -14.12 7.65
CA THR A 173 -2.19 -14.91 6.64
C THR A 173 -0.87 -14.26 6.30
N ALA A 174 0.17 -15.07 6.16
CA ALA A 174 1.51 -14.65 5.76
C ALA A 174 1.93 -15.44 4.52
N THR A 175 2.47 -14.74 3.54
CA THR A 175 3.13 -15.35 2.37
C THR A 175 4.55 -14.82 2.31
N LYS A 176 5.50 -15.68 1.89
CA LYS A 176 6.91 -15.32 1.76
C LYS A 176 7.31 -15.35 0.29
N GLY A 177 8.18 -14.44 -0.10
CA GLY A 177 8.80 -14.34 -1.40
C GLY A 177 10.06 -13.49 -1.35
N ILE A 178 10.42 -12.91 -2.49
CA ILE A 178 11.53 -11.97 -2.64
C ILE A 178 11.06 -10.68 -3.31
N ILE A 179 11.88 -9.65 -3.25
CA ILE A 179 11.77 -8.50 -4.15
C ILE A 179 12.17 -8.95 -5.54
N SER A 180 11.22 -8.97 -6.47
CA SER A 180 11.44 -9.41 -7.85
C SER A 180 11.93 -8.27 -8.75
N ALA A 181 11.44 -7.05 -8.53
CA ALA A 181 11.87 -5.82 -9.20
C ALA A 181 11.54 -4.59 -8.34
N LEU A 182 12.21 -3.49 -8.62
CA LEU A 182 12.00 -2.18 -8.00
C LEU A 182 11.68 -1.15 -9.09
N ASN A 183 11.07 -0.04 -8.68
CA ASN A 183 10.75 1.10 -9.55
C ASN A 183 9.90 0.69 -10.76
N VAL A 184 8.94 -0.23 -10.54
CA VAL A 184 8.03 -0.69 -11.59
C VAL A 184 6.93 0.34 -11.77
N GLY A 185 6.80 0.91 -12.97
CA GLY A 185 5.78 1.90 -13.30
C GLY A 185 4.72 1.34 -14.25
N PHE A 186 3.45 1.64 -13.96
CA PHE A 186 2.30 1.36 -14.82
C PHE A 186 1.62 2.64 -15.32
N GLY A 187 2.13 3.80 -14.87
CA GLY A 187 1.56 5.10 -15.18
C GLY A 187 0.17 5.31 -14.59
N PHE A 188 -0.59 6.22 -15.20
CA PHE A 188 -1.94 6.57 -14.78
C PHE A 188 -2.96 5.55 -15.25
N ASN A 189 -3.64 4.93 -14.30
CA ASN A 189 -4.75 4.01 -14.59
C ASN A 189 -6.07 4.79 -14.71
N LYS A 190 -6.57 4.94 -15.94
CA LYS A 190 -7.82 5.67 -16.22
C LYS A 190 -9.06 5.09 -15.54
N SER A 191 -9.07 3.80 -15.26
CA SER A 191 -10.24 3.12 -14.65
C SER A 191 -10.34 3.40 -13.15
N SER A 192 -9.23 3.36 -12.42
CA SER A 192 -9.19 3.65 -10.97
C SER A 192 -8.96 5.14 -10.68
N GLY A 193 -8.36 5.89 -11.62
CA GLY A 193 -7.88 7.26 -11.41
C GLY A 193 -6.64 7.33 -10.53
N SER A 194 -5.89 6.23 -10.43
CA SER A 194 -4.69 6.11 -9.61
C SER A 194 -3.44 6.00 -10.47
N VAL A 195 -2.31 6.43 -9.92
CA VAL A 195 -0.97 6.30 -10.52
C VAL A 195 -0.20 5.24 -9.75
N TYR A 196 0.31 4.28 -10.48
CA TYR A 196 1.15 3.21 -9.94
C TYR A 196 2.55 3.36 -10.52
N GLN A 197 3.41 4.12 -9.82
CA GLN A 197 4.81 4.37 -10.17
C GLN A 197 5.73 3.86 -9.06
N ASP A 198 6.98 3.55 -9.41
CA ASP A 198 8.03 3.10 -8.49
C ASP A 198 7.60 1.98 -7.55
N MET A 199 6.75 1.07 -8.04
CA MET A 199 6.20 -0.01 -7.25
C MET A 199 7.27 -1.05 -6.92
N ILE A 200 7.15 -1.68 -5.75
CA ILE A 200 7.92 -2.87 -5.37
C ILE A 200 7.19 -4.08 -5.96
N GLN A 201 7.85 -4.83 -6.84
CA GLN A 201 7.35 -6.12 -7.32
C GLN A 201 7.86 -7.26 -6.43
N THR A 202 6.98 -8.21 -6.11
CA THR A 202 7.31 -9.41 -5.33
C THR A 202 6.59 -10.64 -5.87
N ASP A 203 7.16 -11.81 -5.67
CA ASP A 203 6.52 -13.11 -5.89
C ASP A 203 5.81 -13.65 -4.63
N ALA A 204 5.97 -12.97 -3.48
CA ALA A 204 5.14 -13.23 -2.29
C ALA A 204 3.67 -13.06 -2.66
N SER A 205 2.87 -14.12 -2.54
CA SER A 205 1.48 -14.10 -3.00
C SER A 205 0.63 -13.06 -2.28
N ILE A 206 0.10 -12.09 -3.03
CA ILE A 206 -0.90 -11.14 -2.59
C ILE A 206 -2.23 -11.58 -3.19
N ASN A 207 -3.24 -11.74 -2.37
CA ASN A 207 -4.59 -12.16 -2.77
C ASN A 207 -5.61 -11.19 -2.17
N LEU A 208 -6.88 -11.33 -2.57
CA LEU A 208 -7.99 -10.56 -2.00
C LEU A 208 -7.94 -10.61 -0.47
N GLY A 209 -7.90 -9.43 0.17
CA GLY A 209 -7.81 -9.25 1.61
C GLY A 209 -6.40 -8.95 2.14
N ASN A 210 -5.32 -9.19 1.38
CA ASN A 210 -3.99 -8.72 1.74
C ASN A 210 -3.74 -7.25 1.36
N SER A 211 -4.55 -6.68 0.44
CA SER A 211 -4.46 -5.26 0.06
C SER A 211 -4.63 -4.37 1.29
N GLY A 212 -3.76 -3.37 1.41
CA GLY A 212 -3.67 -2.48 2.58
C GLY A 212 -2.90 -3.07 3.77
N GLY A 213 -2.51 -4.34 3.72
CA GLY A 213 -1.59 -4.95 4.68
C GLY A 213 -0.13 -4.66 4.37
N PRO A 214 0.79 -4.90 5.31
CA PRO A 214 2.20 -4.60 5.12
C PRO A 214 2.94 -5.67 4.30
N LEU A 215 3.94 -5.18 3.54
CA LEU A 215 5.09 -5.95 3.09
C LEU A 215 6.24 -5.66 4.05
N LEU A 216 6.89 -6.70 4.58
CA LEU A 216 8.00 -6.54 5.54
C LEU A 216 9.24 -7.32 5.11
N ASN A 217 10.41 -6.86 5.56
CA ASN A 217 11.66 -7.58 5.44
C ASN A 217 11.84 -8.61 6.57
N LEU A 218 12.93 -9.39 6.55
CA LEU A 218 13.20 -10.40 7.59
C LEU A 218 13.57 -9.80 8.95
N ASN A 219 13.86 -8.50 9.05
CA ASN A 219 14.02 -7.81 10.33
C ASN A 219 12.69 -7.48 11.00
N GLY A 220 11.57 -7.60 10.27
CA GLY A 220 10.24 -7.21 10.71
C GLY A 220 10.00 -5.70 10.57
N GLU A 221 10.70 -5.05 9.65
CA GLU A 221 10.49 -3.66 9.28
C GLU A 221 9.54 -3.59 8.07
N ILE A 222 8.62 -2.64 8.09
CA ILE A 222 7.67 -2.43 7.01
C ILE A 222 8.37 -1.71 5.88
N ILE A 223 8.38 -2.30 4.69
CA ILE A 223 9.02 -1.77 3.48
C ILE A 223 8.03 -1.37 2.39
N GLY A 224 6.76 -1.78 2.52
CA GLY A 224 5.71 -1.44 1.56
C GLY A 224 4.32 -1.74 2.07
N LEU A 225 3.33 -1.27 1.30
CA LEU A 225 1.90 -1.54 1.48
C LEU A 225 1.42 -2.40 0.32
N ASN A 226 1.01 -3.64 0.59
CA ASN A 226 0.48 -4.55 -0.41
C ASN A 226 -0.72 -3.92 -1.11
N THR A 227 -0.78 -3.93 -2.44
CA THR A 227 -1.87 -3.24 -3.13
C THR A 227 -2.58 -4.12 -4.15
N PHE A 228 -1.97 -4.49 -5.25
CA PHE A 228 -2.65 -5.25 -6.30
C PHE A 228 -1.80 -6.39 -6.85
N VAL A 229 -2.46 -7.25 -7.63
CA VAL A 229 -1.90 -8.39 -8.33
C VAL A 229 -2.30 -8.32 -9.80
N ILE A 230 -1.36 -8.63 -10.71
CA ILE A 230 -1.71 -8.92 -12.09
C ILE A 230 -2.15 -10.38 -12.15
N SER A 231 -3.43 -10.59 -12.40
CA SER A 231 -4.02 -11.92 -12.56
C SER A 231 -4.06 -12.31 -14.04
N GLY A 232 -3.85 -13.57 -14.34
CA GLY A 232 -4.12 -14.10 -15.69
C GLY A 232 -5.62 -14.03 -15.99
N SER A 233 -5.99 -14.00 -17.28
CA SER A 233 -7.37 -13.81 -17.77
C SER A 233 -8.42 -14.77 -17.17
N ASP A 234 -8.00 -15.91 -16.64
CA ASP A 234 -8.87 -16.96 -16.08
C ASP A 234 -8.62 -17.25 -14.59
N SER A 235 -7.69 -16.55 -13.93
CA SER A 235 -7.32 -16.84 -12.54
C SER A 235 -7.74 -15.71 -11.59
N ARG A 236 -8.38 -16.09 -10.48
CA ARG A 236 -8.73 -15.17 -9.38
C ARG A 236 -7.59 -14.99 -8.35
N GLY A 237 -6.39 -15.47 -8.65
CA GLY A 237 -5.26 -15.51 -7.72
C GLY A 237 -3.96 -14.97 -8.32
N SER A 238 -2.96 -14.80 -7.45
CA SER A 238 -1.61 -14.38 -7.82
C SER A 238 -0.95 -15.38 -8.77
N ILE A 239 -0.33 -14.85 -9.83
CA ILE A 239 0.55 -15.59 -10.75
C ILE A 239 2.04 -15.26 -10.50
N GLY A 240 2.37 -14.72 -9.32
CA GLY A 240 3.74 -14.32 -8.97
C GLY A 240 4.08 -12.87 -9.38
N LEU A 241 3.13 -12.10 -9.89
CA LEU A 241 3.28 -10.68 -10.22
C LEU A 241 2.43 -9.86 -9.26
N ASN A 242 3.00 -9.55 -8.11
CA ASN A 242 2.35 -8.82 -7.04
C ASN A 242 3.11 -7.53 -6.77
N PHE A 243 2.40 -6.49 -6.30
CA PHE A 243 2.94 -5.15 -6.18
C PHE A 243 2.59 -4.54 -4.83
N ALA A 244 3.55 -3.77 -4.30
CA ALA A 244 3.36 -2.98 -3.09
C ALA A 244 3.79 -1.53 -3.33
N ILE A 245 3.09 -0.60 -2.70
CA ILE A 245 3.47 0.82 -2.67
C ILE A 245 4.65 0.96 -1.69
N PRO A 246 5.77 1.61 -2.10
CA PRO A 246 6.92 1.83 -1.23
C PRO A 246 6.54 2.55 0.07
N ILE A 247 7.12 2.12 1.19
CA ILE A 247 6.73 2.63 2.52
C ILE A 247 7.05 4.12 2.69
N ASN A 248 8.14 4.63 2.11
CA ASN A 248 8.50 6.04 2.21
C ASN A 248 7.40 6.92 1.60
N ARG A 249 6.81 6.49 0.46
CA ARG A 249 5.64 7.15 -0.13
C ARG A 249 4.42 7.07 0.79
N VAL A 250 4.13 5.89 1.33
CA VAL A 250 2.99 5.70 2.25
C VAL A 250 3.10 6.65 3.44
N ILE A 251 4.28 6.78 4.05
CA ILE A 251 4.50 7.68 5.21
C ILE A 251 4.36 9.15 4.82
N SER A 252 4.87 9.55 3.64
CA SER A 252 4.71 10.92 3.13
C SER A 252 3.24 11.30 2.95
N ILE A 253 2.45 10.42 2.31
CA ILE A 253 1.01 10.63 2.09
C ILE A 253 0.23 10.56 3.41
N TYR A 254 0.56 9.60 4.29
CA TYR A 254 -0.02 9.50 5.63
C TYR A 254 0.14 10.81 6.42
N SER A 255 1.34 11.41 6.39
CA SER A 255 1.59 12.67 7.10
C SER A 255 0.71 13.80 6.58
N ASP A 256 0.59 13.95 5.25
CA ASP A 256 -0.29 14.97 4.66
C ASP A 256 -1.76 14.74 5.03
N LEU A 257 -2.26 13.50 4.88
CA LEU A 257 -3.66 13.15 5.18
C LEU A 257 -4.00 13.32 6.67
N ARG A 258 -3.07 12.94 7.57
CA ARG A 258 -3.26 13.11 9.02
C ARG A 258 -3.29 14.57 9.42
N ASP A 259 -2.34 15.38 8.92
CA ASP A 259 -2.09 16.72 9.42
C ASP A 259 -2.97 17.78 8.74
N LYS A 260 -3.30 17.58 7.44
CA LYS A 260 -4.06 18.53 6.62
C LYS A 260 -5.44 18.01 6.21
N GLY A 261 -5.67 16.70 6.26
CA GLY A 261 -6.87 16.04 5.75
C GLY A 261 -6.86 15.76 4.25
N PHE A 262 -5.87 16.26 3.51
CA PHE A 262 -5.73 16.07 2.05
C PHE A 262 -4.26 16.19 1.63
N VAL A 263 -3.96 15.70 0.43
CA VAL A 263 -2.66 15.92 -0.23
C VAL A 263 -2.79 17.13 -1.14
N ASP A 264 -1.99 18.16 -0.89
CA ASP A 264 -2.00 19.37 -1.71
C ASP A 264 -1.24 19.13 -3.02
N ARG A 265 -2.00 19.02 -4.11
CA ARG A 265 -1.50 18.85 -5.48
C ARG A 265 -1.84 20.04 -6.38
N GLN A 266 -2.14 21.20 -5.76
CA GLN A 266 -2.38 22.44 -6.52
C GLN A 266 -1.05 23.02 -7.00
N PHE A 267 -0.39 22.28 -7.88
CA PHE A 267 0.89 22.67 -8.46
C PHE A 267 0.69 23.87 -9.38
N ASN A 268 1.19 25.01 -9.00
CA ASN A 268 1.08 26.26 -9.78
C ASN A 268 2.45 26.91 -9.96
N THR A 269 2.91 26.95 -11.21
CA THR A 269 4.16 27.59 -11.59
C THR A 269 3.99 29.07 -11.94
N GLY A 270 2.74 29.55 -12.09
CA GLY A 270 2.44 30.88 -12.62
C GLY A 270 2.68 31.02 -14.13
N ILE A 271 2.96 29.91 -14.83
CA ILE A 271 3.20 29.89 -16.27
C ILE A 271 1.91 29.45 -16.96
N LYS A 272 1.44 30.24 -17.94
CA LYS A 272 0.35 29.84 -18.86
C LYS A 272 0.92 29.47 -20.20
N VAL A 273 0.51 28.33 -20.69
CA VAL A 273 1.01 27.78 -21.96
C VAL A 273 -0.12 27.56 -22.95
N ARG A 274 0.20 27.50 -24.22
CA ARG A 274 -0.69 27.21 -25.33
C ARG A 274 -0.05 26.21 -26.27
N GLU A 275 -0.84 25.30 -26.82
CA GLU A 275 -0.44 24.38 -27.87
C GLU A 275 -0.06 25.14 -29.15
N ILE A 276 0.96 24.66 -29.88
CA ILE A 276 1.44 25.26 -31.12
C ILE A 276 0.73 24.55 -32.27
N ASP A 277 -0.23 25.24 -32.90
CA ASP A 277 -0.85 24.79 -34.13
C ASP A 277 -0.02 25.17 -35.37
N GLN A 278 -0.43 24.66 -36.52
CA GLN A 278 0.29 24.95 -37.78
C GLN A 278 0.36 26.43 -38.15
N VAL A 279 -0.72 27.19 -37.84
CA VAL A 279 -0.77 28.64 -38.16
C VAL A 279 0.21 29.38 -37.25
N LEU A 280 0.24 29.05 -35.95
CA LEU A 280 1.15 29.65 -35.01
C LEU A 280 2.60 29.28 -35.30
N SER A 281 2.89 28.02 -35.65
CA SER A 281 4.22 27.56 -36.07
C SER A 281 4.74 28.34 -37.27
N GLN A 282 3.90 28.55 -38.30
CA GLN A 282 4.27 29.36 -39.47
C GLN A 282 4.50 30.83 -39.12
N TYR A 283 3.64 31.40 -38.27
CA TYR A 283 3.77 32.79 -37.84
C TYR A 283 5.06 33.03 -37.05
N LEU A 284 5.40 32.12 -36.15
CA LEU A 284 6.61 32.14 -35.34
C LEU A 284 7.87 31.62 -36.09
N ARG A 285 7.71 31.13 -37.33
CA ARG A 285 8.78 30.53 -38.17
C ARG A 285 9.49 29.35 -37.49
N LEU A 286 8.69 28.53 -36.79
CA LEU A 286 9.17 27.29 -36.17
C LEU A 286 9.27 26.16 -37.19
N ASN A 287 10.16 25.21 -36.95
CA ASN A 287 10.33 24.04 -37.81
C ASN A 287 9.34 22.90 -37.49
N SER A 288 8.69 22.96 -36.36
CA SER A 288 7.71 21.96 -35.90
C SER A 288 6.58 22.61 -35.09
N THR A 289 5.58 21.82 -34.75
CA THR A 289 4.52 22.18 -33.80
C THR A 289 4.75 21.56 -32.41
N ASP A 290 5.95 21.00 -32.18
CA ASP A 290 6.30 20.37 -30.91
C ASP A 290 6.50 21.42 -29.80
N GLY A 291 6.10 21.07 -28.60
CA GLY A 291 6.23 21.91 -27.42
C GLY A 291 5.02 22.80 -27.15
N MET A 292 5.12 23.58 -26.09
CA MET A 292 4.09 24.47 -25.59
C MET A 292 4.61 25.91 -25.54
N LEU A 293 3.92 26.84 -26.19
CA LEU A 293 4.29 28.27 -26.15
C LEU A 293 3.86 28.90 -24.83
N VAL A 294 4.79 29.56 -24.14
CA VAL A 294 4.51 30.40 -22.97
C VAL A 294 3.84 31.69 -23.40
N VAL A 295 2.58 31.88 -22.96
CA VAL A 295 1.76 33.06 -23.33
C VAL A 295 1.60 34.06 -22.21
N ASP A 296 1.84 33.64 -20.96
CA ASP A 296 1.76 34.51 -19.79
C ASP A 296 2.65 33.94 -18.66
N VAL A 297 3.26 34.82 -17.86
CA VAL A 297 4.03 34.47 -16.67
C VAL A 297 3.64 35.43 -15.56
N GLU A 298 3.11 34.87 -14.47
CA GLU A 298 2.67 35.66 -13.32
C GLU A 298 3.87 36.26 -12.58
N LYS A 299 3.76 37.56 -12.21
CA LYS A 299 4.81 38.24 -11.45
C LYS A 299 5.02 37.58 -10.07
N LYS A 300 6.27 37.45 -9.68
CA LYS A 300 6.73 36.81 -8.44
C LYS A 300 6.36 35.32 -8.32
N SER A 301 6.01 34.69 -9.43
CA SER A 301 5.79 33.24 -9.51
C SER A 301 7.12 32.47 -9.53
N SER A 302 7.03 31.14 -9.35
CA SER A 302 8.18 30.26 -9.52
C SER A 302 8.69 30.28 -10.97
N GLY A 303 7.81 30.41 -11.96
CA GLY A 303 8.18 30.53 -13.39
C GLY A 303 8.98 31.79 -13.68
N GLU A 304 8.55 32.97 -13.19
CA GLU A 304 9.32 34.22 -13.34
C GLU A 304 10.70 34.10 -12.64
N ASN A 305 10.72 33.54 -11.42
CA ASN A 305 11.96 33.36 -10.65
C ASN A 305 12.94 32.38 -11.33
N ALA A 306 12.44 31.42 -12.09
CA ALA A 306 13.22 30.48 -12.89
C ALA A 306 13.75 31.12 -14.21
N GLY A 307 13.28 32.32 -14.55
CA GLY A 307 13.71 33.02 -15.76
C GLY A 307 12.91 32.68 -17.02
N ILE A 308 11.74 32.05 -16.87
CA ILE A 308 10.82 31.77 -17.99
C ILE A 308 10.19 33.08 -18.46
N GLU A 309 10.17 33.30 -19.77
CA GLU A 309 9.65 34.52 -20.38
C GLU A 309 8.50 34.21 -21.37
N ILE A 310 7.63 35.18 -21.61
CA ILE A 310 6.59 35.08 -22.64
C ILE A 310 7.29 34.94 -24.01
N GLY A 311 6.91 33.93 -24.76
CA GLY A 311 7.47 33.58 -26.05
C GLY A 311 8.40 32.39 -26.01
N ASP A 312 8.81 31.92 -24.84
CA ASP A 312 9.54 30.66 -24.70
C ASP A 312 8.70 29.46 -25.15
N ILE A 313 9.39 28.40 -25.59
CA ILE A 313 8.75 27.15 -25.98
C ILE A 313 9.28 26.06 -25.04
N ILE A 314 8.38 25.48 -24.23
CA ILE A 314 8.69 24.36 -23.37
C ILE A 314 8.60 23.09 -24.22
N LEU A 315 9.72 22.40 -24.39
CA LEU A 315 9.83 21.16 -25.16
C LEU A 315 9.75 19.92 -24.30
N GLU A 316 10.25 19.99 -23.08
CA GLU A 316 10.29 18.90 -22.13
C GLU A 316 9.84 19.34 -20.74
N VAL A 317 9.24 18.42 -20.00
CA VAL A 317 8.93 18.57 -18.58
C VAL A 317 9.46 17.32 -17.88
N ASN A 318 10.35 17.49 -16.88
CA ASN A 318 11.03 16.39 -16.20
C ASN A 318 11.64 15.37 -17.20
N LYS A 319 12.27 15.86 -18.27
CA LYS A 319 12.90 15.04 -19.34
C LYS A 319 11.92 14.25 -20.22
N VAL A 320 10.63 14.53 -20.11
CA VAL A 320 9.59 13.95 -20.96
C VAL A 320 9.18 14.95 -22.01
N GLU A 321 9.29 14.59 -23.31
CA GLU A 321 8.81 15.41 -24.42
C GLU A 321 7.31 15.67 -24.28
N ILE A 322 6.90 16.94 -24.46
CA ILE A 322 5.52 17.37 -24.38
C ILE A 322 5.06 18.03 -25.69
N LYS A 323 3.78 17.78 -26.07
CA LYS A 323 3.16 18.37 -27.25
C LYS A 323 1.81 18.98 -26.93
N THR A 324 1.15 18.54 -25.86
CA THR A 324 -0.18 18.92 -25.44
C THR A 324 -0.22 19.25 -23.95
N LEU A 325 -1.27 19.98 -23.53
CA LEU A 325 -1.56 20.19 -22.11
C LEU A 325 -1.72 18.86 -21.36
N ASN A 326 -2.32 17.86 -22.00
CA ASN A 326 -2.49 16.55 -21.40
C ASN A 326 -1.15 15.85 -21.09
N ASP A 327 -0.08 16.13 -21.87
CA ASP A 327 1.25 15.59 -21.60
C ASP A 327 1.82 16.20 -20.30
N ILE A 328 1.66 17.50 -20.09
CA ILE A 328 2.07 18.18 -18.85
C ILE A 328 1.30 17.62 -17.66
N GLU A 329 -0.03 17.52 -17.75
CA GLU A 329 -0.85 16.96 -16.68
C GLU A 329 -0.46 15.51 -16.38
N ARG A 330 -0.14 14.72 -17.42
CA ARG A 330 0.33 13.35 -17.24
C ARG A 330 1.64 13.31 -16.46
N VAL A 331 2.65 14.11 -16.81
CA VAL A 331 3.93 14.15 -16.10
C VAL A 331 3.73 14.56 -14.63
N ILE A 332 2.97 15.63 -14.37
CA ILE A 332 2.69 16.08 -13.01
C ILE A 332 2.02 14.98 -12.17
N ASN A 333 1.07 14.25 -12.76
CA ASN A 333 0.37 13.17 -12.07
C ASN A 333 1.24 11.93 -11.90
N GLU A 334 1.99 11.51 -12.94
CA GLU A 334 2.83 10.31 -12.89
C GLU A 334 4.02 10.50 -11.92
N ASP A 335 4.59 11.70 -11.83
CA ASP A 335 5.63 12.05 -10.88
C ASP A 335 5.06 12.34 -9.47
N LEU A 336 3.73 12.27 -9.30
CA LEU A 336 3.02 12.49 -8.04
C LEU A 336 3.36 13.83 -7.37
N LEU A 337 3.61 14.86 -8.16
CA LEU A 337 4.05 16.16 -7.67
C LEU A 337 3.03 16.81 -6.72
N LYS A 338 3.56 17.50 -5.73
CA LYS A 338 2.83 18.26 -4.72
C LYS A 338 3.19 19.74 -4.79
N THR A 339 2.35 20.59 -4.20
CA THR A 339 2.70 22.00 -4.01
C THR A 339 4.03 22.13 -3.25
N GLY A 340 4.99 22.81 -3.86
CA GLY A 340 6.35 23.01 -3.34
C GLY A 340 7.42 22.08 -3.94
N ASP A 341 7.05 21.07 -4.72
CA ASP A 341 7.99 20.26 -5.46
C ASP A 341 8.60 21.04 -6.64
N ASN A 342 9.76 20.59 -7.13
CA ASN A 342 10.43 21.20 -8.27
C ASN A 342 9.95 20.54 -9.58
N LEU A 343 9.88 21.37 -10.64
CA LEU A 343 9.60 20.94 -12.00
C LEU A 343 10.76 21.38 -12.88
N GLU A 344 11.36 20.44 -13.62
CA GLU A 344 12.41 20.74 -14.63
C GLU A 344 11.72 21.04 -15.98
N LEU A 345 12.08 22.19 -16.60
CA LEU A 345 11.52 22.63 -17.88
C LEU A 345 12.63 22.82 -18.91
#